data_f841c7f7662a39242364e26b6f37fb5d
#
_entry.id   f841c7f7662a39242364e26b6f37fb5d
#
_cell.length_a   1.000
_cell.length_b   1.000
_cell.length_c   1.000
_cell.angle_alpha   90.00
_cell.angle_beta   90.00
_cell.angle_gamma   90.00
#
_symmetry.space_group_name_H-M   'P 1'
#
loop_
_entity.id
_entity.type
_entity.pdbx_description
1 polymer ?
#
loop_
_entity_poly.entity_id
_entity_poly.type
_entity_poly.pdbx_seq_one_letter_code
_entity_poly.pdbx_strand_id
1 'polypeptide(L)'
;AARVLRDKHGYRPDVIFGHGGWGETLFLREVWPEARLIVYAELYYAARGLDVGFDPEFANDSEDKAYSVVARQGHQALMMAQCDAALAPTEFQADTFPDSFRDKITIIHDGVDTDRLRPDPQAVAMLPSGVEFRPGDELLTFINRNLEPYRGYHSFMRALPEVMRARPNA
;
A
#
# COMPACT_ATOMS: atom_id res chain seq x y z
N ALA A 1 -1.11 -13.08 19.49
CA ALA A 1 -0.36 -11.92 19.99
C ALA A 1 -1.24 -11.09 20.95
N ALA A 2 -2.37 -10.47 20.53
CA ALA A 2 -3.19 -9.54 21.34
C ALA A 2 -3.65 -10.13 22.69
N ARG A 3 -4.20 -11.36 22.69
CA ARG A 3 -4.57 -12.04 23.95
C ARG A 3 -3.41 -12.22 24.91
N VAL A 4 -2.22 -12.52 24.41
CA VAL A 4 -1.01 -12.65 25.25
C VAL A 4 -0.66 -11.32 25.92
N LEU A 5 -0.72 -10.24 25.17
CA LEU A 5 -0.49 -8.89 25.71
C LEU A 5 -1.50 -8.55 26.82
N ARG A 6 -2.78 -8.82 26.59
CA ARG A 6 -3.83 -8.61 27.58
C ARG A 6 -3.64 -9.51 28.82
N ASP A 7 -3.52 -10.82 28.63
CA ASP A 7 -3.65 -11.81 29.68
C ASP A 7 -2.35 -11.98 30.49
N LYS A 8 -1.18 -11.91 29.83
CA LYS A 8 0.12 -12.08 30.49
C LYS A 8 0.80 -10.77 30.89
N HIS A 9 0.54 -9.69 30.14
CA HIS A 9 1.23 -8.39 30.38
C HIS A 9 0.28 -7.31 30.89
N GLY A 10 -1.00 -7.61 31.08
CA GLY A 10 -1.98 -6.64 31.58
C GLY A 10 -2.23 -5.45 30.65
N TYR A 11 -1.78 -5.53 29.37
CA TYR A 11 -1.86 -4.42 28.45
C TYR A 11 -3.31 -4.08 28.09
N ARG A 12 -3.66 -2.80 28.23
CA ARG A 12 -5.00 -2.25 27.95
C ARG A 12 -4.84 -0.95 27.15
N PRO A 13 -4.94 -1.01 25.82
CA PRO A 13 -4.85 0.19 24.99
C PRO A 13 -6.15 1.00 25.04
N ASP A 14 -6.05 2.32 25.01
CA ASP A 14 -7.18 3.23 24.79
C ASP A 14 -7.54 3.30 23.30
N VAL A 15 -6.51 3.23 22.45
CA VAL A 15 -6.63 3.30 21.00
C VAL A 15 -5.80 2.19 20.35
N ILE A 16 -6.38 1.56 19.35
CA ILE A 16 -5.73 0.59 18.48
C ILE A 16 -5.71 1.18 17.08
N PHE A 17 -4.54 1.32 16.49
CA PHE A 17 -4.38 1.61 15.08
C PHE A 17 -3.82 0.39 14.37
N GLY A 18 -4.50 -0.10 13.34
CA GLY A 18 -4.10 -1.33 12.66
C GLY A 18 -4.38 -1.31 11.17
N HIS A 19 -3.51 -1.97 10.42
CA HIS A 19 -3.73 -2.24 9.01
C HIS A 19 -4.72 -3.40 8.87
N GLY A 20 -5.76 -3.20 8.05
CA GLY A 20 -6.84 -4.19 7.94
C GLY A 20 -6.77 -5.09 6.71
N GLY A 21 -5.72 -4.95 5.89
CA GLY A 21 -5.65 -5.55 4.57
C GLY A 21 -5.67 -7.09 4.53
N TRP A 22 -5.25 -7.75 5.61
CA TRP A 22 -5.17 -9.22 5.69
C TRP A 22 -5.90 -9.80 6.89
N GLY A 23 -6.75 -9.02 7.56
CA GLY A 23 -7.57 -9.49 8.66
C GLY A 23 -6.95 -9.35 10.06
N GLU A 24 -5.83 -8.66 10.21
CA GLU A 24 -5.12 -8.49 11.48
C GLU A 24 -5.96 -7.84 12.57
N THR A 25 -6.92 -7.01 12.17
CA THR A 25 -7.76 -6.25 13.12
C THR A 25 -9.06 -6.93 13.51
N LEU A 26 -9.44 -8.03 12.83
CA LEU A 26 -10.77 -8.67 12.92
C LEU A 26 -11.23 -8.99 14.35
N PHE A 27 -10.31 -9.39 15.23
CA PHE A 27 -10.68 -9.87 16.57
C PHE A 27 -10.23 -8.91 17.68
N LEU A 28 -9.76 -7.71 17.35
CA LEU A 28 -9.21 -6.80 18.35
C LEU A 28 -10.29 -6.22 19.26
N ARG A 29 -11.51 -6.03 18.75
CA ARG A 29 -12.68 -5.65 19.55
C ARG A 29 -13.01 -6.71 20.62
N GLU A 30 -12.89 -7.99 20.29
CA GLU A 30 -13.15 -9.07 21.25
C GLU A 30 -12.07 -9.17 22.33
N VAL A 31 -10.86 -8.68 22.04
CA VAL A 31 -9.78 -8.64 23.02
C VAL A 31 -9.84 -7.41 23.90
N TRP A 32 -10.12 -6.26 23.31
CA TRP A 32 -10.18 -4.95 23.96
C TRP A 32 -11.45 -4.18 23.53
N PRO A 33 -12.61 -4.53 24.10
CA PRO A 33 -13.90 -3.94 23.68
C PRO A 33 -14.00 -2.43 23.95
N GLU A 34 -13.29 -1.93 24.94
CA GLU A 34 -13.31 -0.51 25.33
C GLU A 34 -12.37 0.36 24.46
N ALA A 35 -11.40 -0.26 23.76
CA ALA A 35 -10.45 0.48 22.95
C ALA A 35 -11.11 1.04 21.68
N ARG A 36 -10.74 2.25 21.30
CA ARG A 36 -11.10 2.81 20.00
C ARG A 36 -10.30 2.11 18.89
N LEU A 37 -10.98 1.57 17.90
CA LEU A 37 -10.36 0.89 16.77
C LEU A 37 -10.32 1.80 15.56
N ILE A 38 -9.13 2.24 15.18
CA ILE A 38 -8.86 2.98 13.95
C ILE A 38 -8.16 2.05 12.98
N VAL A 39 -8.62 2.00 11.73
CA VAL A 39 -8.03 1.12 10.73
C VAL A 39 -7.42 1.90 9.57
N TYR A 40 -6.33 1.39 9.04
CA TYR A 40 -5.73 1.90 7.83
C TYR A 40 -6.44 1.26 6.63
N ALA A 41 -7.22 2.07 5.94
CA ALA A 41 -8.02 1.70 4.77
C ALA A 41 -7.20 1.92 3.49
N GLU A 42 -6.22 1.04 3.25
CA GLU A 42 -5.30 1.19 2.13
C GLU A 42 -5.98 0.95 0.77
N LEU A 43 -6.73 -0.12 0.65
CA LEU A 43 -7.39 -0.50 -0.59
C LEU A 43 -8.51 -1.49 -0.31
N TYR A 44 -9.68 -1.28 -0.91
CA TYR A 44 -10.73 -2.29 -0.94
C TYR A 44 -10.62 -3.08 -2.25
N TYR A 45 -10.37 -4.38 -2.14
CA TYR A 45 -10.13 -5.20 -3.32
C TYR A 45 -11.34 -5.23 -4.26
N ALA A 46 -11.07 -5.25 -5.56
CA ALA A 46 -12.09 -5.44 -6.59
C ALA A 46 -11.77 -6.67 -7.45
N ALA A 47 -12.81 -7.44 -7.75
CA ALA A 47 -12.64 -8.63 -8.57
C ALA A 47 -12.23 -8.32 -10.02
N ARG A 48 -12.45 -7.07 -10.47
CA ARG A 48 -12.12 -6.61 -11.83
C ARG A 48 -11.85 -5.10 -11.83
N GLY A 49 -10.92 -4.69 -12.71
CA GLY A 49 -10.71 -3.29 -13.07
C GLY A 49 -9.98 -2.43 -12.04
N LEU A 50 -9.48 -3.01 -10.94
CA LEU A 50 -8.68 -2.32 -9.95
C LEU A 50 -7.33 -3.03 -9.79
N ASP A 51 -7.15 -3.80 -8.73
CA ASP A 51 -5.95 -4.62 -8.51
C ASP A 51 -5.93 -5.88 -9.37
N VAL A 52 -7.10 -6.36 -9.77
CA VAL A 52 -7.26 -7.51 -10.67
C VAL A 52 -7.73 -7.05 -12.04
N GLY A 53 -6.98 -7.46 -13.08
CA GLY A 53 -7.34 -7.19 -14.49
C GLY A 53 -7.22 -5.72 -14.90
N PHE A 54 -6.46 -4.88 -14.16
CA PHE A 54 -6.22 -3.49 -14.57
C PHE A 54 -5.40 -3.40 -15.86
N ASP A 55 -4.48 -4.33 -16.08
CA ASP A 55 -3.66 -4.44 -17.27
C ASP A 55 -4.14 -5.61 -18.13
N PRO A 56 -4.72 -5.34 -19.32
CA PRO A 56 -5.27 -6.39 -20.19
C PRO A 56 -4.23 -7.42 -20.65
N GLU A 57 -2.95 -7.04 -20.74
CA GLU A 57 -1.88 -7.95 -21.15
C GLU A 57 -1.65 -9.08 -20.14
N PHE A 58 -1.92 -8.80 -18.86
CA PHE A 58 -1.72 -9.72 -17.73
C PHE A 58 -3.03 -10.12 -17.05
N ALA A 59 -4.15 -9.76 -17.66
CA ALA A 59 -5.45 -10.06 -17.10
C ALA A 59 -5.64 -11.58 -16.97
N ASN A 60 -6.09 -11.99 -15.80
CA ASN A 60 -6.54 -13.34 -15.55
C ASN A 60 -8.01 -13.27 -15.13
N ASP A 61 -8.89 -13.49 -16.08
CA ASP A 61 -10.35 -13.40 -15.91
C ASP A 61 -10.97 -14.71 -15.38
N SER A 62 -10.19 -15.57 -14.71
CA SER A 62 -10.76 -16.78 -14.13
C SER A 62 -11.78 -16.45 -13.05
N GLU A 63 -12.88 -17.18 -13.04
CA GLU A 63 -13.93 -17.06 -12.01
C GLU A 63 -13.36 -17.34 -10.61
N ASP A 64 -12.46 -18.31 -10.47
CA ASP A 64 -11.83 -18.67 -9.19
C ASP A 64 -11.08 -17.48 -8.59
N LYS A 65 -10.44 -16.66 -9.43
CA LYS A 65 -9.76 -15.44 -8.97
C LYS A 65 -10.76 -14.40 -8.49
N ALA A 66 -11.85 -14.21 -9.20
CA ALA A 66 -12.94 -13.32 -8.78
C ALA A 66 -13.53 -13.77 -7.44
N TYR A 67 -13.81 -15.06 -7.27
CA TYR A 67 -14.30 -15.63 -6.00
C TYR A 67 -13.32 -15.43 -4.84
N SER A 68 -12.03 -15.63 -5.09
CA SER A 68 -10.98 -15.37 -4.10
C SER A 68 -10.93 -13.93 -3.63
N VAL A 69 -11.13 -12.98 -4.56
CA VAL A 69 -11.16 -11.54 -4.22
C VAL A 69 -12.41 -11.20 -3.40
N VAL A 70 -13.59 -11.71 -3.80
CA VAL A 70 -14.84 -11.52 -3.04
C VAL A 70 -14.69 -12.08 -1.63
N ALA A 71 -14.06 -13.24 -1.44
CA ALA A 71 -13.78 -13.77 -0.13
C ALA A 71 -12.89 -12.85 0.73
N ARG A 72 -11.91 -12.19 0.11
CA ARG A 72 -11.07 -11.19 0.79
C ARG A 72 -11.84 -9.92 1.15
N GLN A 73 -12.79 -9.48 0.33
CA GLN A 73 -13.67 -8.37 0.69
C GLN A 73 -14.43 -8.62 1.99
N GLY A 74 -14.74 -9.87 2.31
CA GLY A 74 -15.46 -10.25 3.52
C GLY A 74 -14.78 -9.76 4.80
N HIS A 75 -13.47 -9.98 4.96
CA HIS A 75 -12.76 -9.49 6.14
C HIS A 75 -12.60 -7.97 6.14
N GLN A 76 -12.42 -7.34 4.97
CA GLN A 76 -12.36 -5.87 4.87
C GLN A 76 -13.71 -5.23 5.26
N ALA A 77 -14.82 -5.79 4.80
CA ALA A 77 -16.15 -5.32 5.18
C ALA A 77 -16.40 -5.46 6.69
N LEU A 78 -16.03 -6.61 7.28
CA LEU A 78 -16.14 -6.82 8.73
C LEU A 78 -15.28 -5.83 9.53
N MET A 79 -14.05 -5.59 9.10
CA MET A 79 -13.17 -4.60 9.69
C MET A 79 -13.80 -3.21 9.67
N MET A 80 -14.31 -2.78 8.52
CA MET A 80 -14.96 -1.47 8.36
C MET A 80 -16.26 -1.36 9.16
N ALA A 81 -17.01 -2.44 9.31
CA ALA A 81 -18.19 -2.47 10.17
C ALA A 81 -17.84 -2.27 11.64
N GLN A 82 -16.73 -2.84 12.10
CA GLN A 82 -16.31 -2.84 13.50
C GLN A 82 -15.49 -1.63 13.92
N CYS A 83 -14.79 -0.95 13.00
CA CYS A 83 -13.96 0.19 13.36
C CYS A 83 -14.77 1.44 13.74
N ASP A 84 -14.18 2.27 14.60
CA ASP A 84 -14.73 3.58 14.96
C ASP A 84 -14.42 4.62 13.90
N ALA A 85 -13.23 4.53 13.29
CA ALA A 85 -12.77 5.41 12.23
C ALA A 85 -11.78 4.67 11.31
N ALA A 86 -11.55 5.20 10.13
CA ALA A 86 -10.57 4.69 9.18
C ALA A 86 -9.76 5.84 8.57
N LEU A 87 -8.51 5.57 8.22
CA LEU A 87 -7.64 6.48 7.49
C LEU A 87 -7.30 5.89 6.14
N ALA A 88 -7.43 6.68 5.08
CA ALA A 88 -6.92 6.35 3.76
C ALA A 88 -5.85 7.38 3.35
N PRO A 89 -4.76 6.96 2.68
CA PRO A 89 -3.68 7.90 2.34
C PRO A 89 -4.03 8.83 1.19
N THR A 90 -4.99 8.47 0.34
CA THR A 90 -5.41 9.27 -0.81
C THR A 90 -6.91 9.15 -1.07
N GLU A 91 -7.49 10.12 -1.81
CA GLU A 91 -8.87 10.04 -2.31
C GLU A 91 -9.09 8.75 -3.12
N PHE A 92 -8.18 8.45 -4.05
CA PHE A 92 -8.27 7.24 -4.87
C PHE A 92 -8.46 5.98 -4.02
N GLN A 93 -7.68 5.84 -2.95
CA GLN A 93 -7.78 4.67 -2.07
C GLN A 93 -9.08 4.68 -1.26
N ALA A 94 -9.50 5.84 -0.76
CA ALA A 94 -10.78 5.97 -0.07
C ALA A 94 -11.97 5.61 -0.98
N ASP A 95 -11.93 6.01 -2.24
CA ASP A 95 -12.97 5.76 -3.24
C ASP A 95 -13.05 4.29 -3.69
N THR A 96 -12.07 3.46 -3.33
CA THR A 96 -12.18 2.00 -3.54
C THR A 96 -13.16 1.34 -2.58
N PHE A 97 -13.44 1.96 -1.44
CA PHE A 97 -14.36 1.43 -0.44
C PHE A 97 -15.82 1.71 -0.81
N PRO A 98 -16.76 0.80 -0.47
CA PRO A 98 -18.19 1.04 -0.64
C PRO A 98 -18.63 2.34 0.04
N ASP A 99 -19.56 3.07 -0.60
CA ASP A 99 -20.12 4.34 -0.11
C ASP A 99 -20.62 4.25 1.34
N SER A 100 -21.14 3.10 1.73
CA SER A 100 -21.62 2.85 3.10
C SER A 100 -20.54 2.99 4.19
N PHE A 101 -19.26 2.97 3.81
CA PHE A 101 -18.14 3.16 4.73
C PHE A 101 -17.46 4.52 4.60
N ARG A 102 -17.85 5.32 3.61
CA ARG A 102 -17.16 6.57 3.27
C ARG A 102 -17.13 7.57 4.43
N ASP A 103 -18.20 7.66 5.19
CA ASP A 103 -18.29 8.56 6.35
C ASP A 103 -17.31 8.24 7.48
N LYS A 104 -16.79 7.00 7.53
CA LYS A 104 -15.79 6.59 8.51
C LYS A 104 -14.36 6.93 8.07
N ILE A 105 -14.15 7.22 6.78
CA ILE A 105 -12.81 7.36 6.19
C ILE A 105 -12.39 8.83 6.18
N THR A 106 -11.31 9.13 6.86
CA THR A 106 -10.60 10.41 6.76
C THR A 106 -9.37 10.24 5.89
N ILE A 107 -9.12 11.18 4.97
CA ILE A 107 -7.96 11.14 4.11
C ILE A 107 -6.81 11.85 4.79
N ILE A 108 -5.75 11.09 5.07
CA ILE A 108 -4.51 11.59 5.66
C ILE A 108 -3.36 10.90 4.95
N HIS A 109 -2.59 11.65 4.17
CA HIS A 109 -1.39 11.15 3.49
C HIS A 109 -0.36 10.67 4.51
N ASP A 110 0.37 9.59 4.16
CA ASP A 110 1.37 8.97 5.06
C ASP A 110 2.49 9.91 5.48
N GLY A 111 2.72 10.95 4.69
CA GLY A 111 3.76 11.92 4.96
C GLY A 111 5.16 11.45 4.55
N VAL A 112 6.08 12.39 4.55
CA VAL A 112 7.51 12.18 4.31
C VAL A 112 8.27 13.10 5.24
N ASP A 113 9.34 12.62 5.84
CA ASP A 113 10.28 13.43 6.63
C ASP A 113 11.08 14.34 5.68
N THR A 114 10.57 15.54 5.45
CA THR A 114 11.17 16.51 4.52
C THR A 114 12.43 17.19 5.06
N ASP A 115 12.69 17.10 6.36
CA ASP A 115 13.95 17.57 6.94
C ASP A 115 15.10 16.64 6.57
N ARG A 116 14.82 15.36 6.53
CA ARG A 116 15.77 14.32 6.15
C ARG A 116 15.82 14.06 4.64
N LEU A 117 14.65 13.99 3.99
CA LEU A 117 14.52 13.66 2.56
C LEU A 117 14.37 14.97 1.76
N ARG A 118 15.47 15.63 1.52
CA ARG A 118 15.56 16.88 0.78
C ARG A 118 16.69 16.85 -0.26
N PRO A 119 16.64 17.69 -1.29
CA PRO A 119 17.74 17.83 -2.24
C PRO A 119 19.06 18.17 -1.53
N ASP A 120 20.11 17.46 -1.88
CA ASP A 120 21.48 17.73 -1.43
C ASP A 120 22.38 17.88 -2.65
N PRO A 121 22.89 19.10 -2.94
CA PRO A 121 23.76 19.33 -4.09
C PRO A 121 25.14 18.64 -3.96
N GLN A 122 25.49 18.12 -2.78
CA GLN A 122 26.72 17.37 -2.54
C GLN A 122 26.47 15.88 -2.44
N ALA A 123 25.25 15.40 -2.66
CA ALA A 123 24.94 13.99 -2.60
C ALA A 123 25.80 13.16 -3.55
N VAL A 124 26.22 12.00 -3.10
CA VAL A 124 26.92 11.00 -3.92
C VAL A 124 26.19 9.68 -3.75
N ALA A 125 25.73 9.11 -4.85
CA ALA A 125 25.19 7.76 -4.88
C ALA A 125 26.26 6.81 -5.42
N MET A 126 26.60 5.77 -4.64
CA MET A 126 27.61 4.78 -5.04
C MET A 126 26.93 3.43 -5.27
N LEU A 127 27.17 2.85 -6.43
CA LEU A 127 26.75 1.48 -6.70
C LEU A 127 27.71 0.46 -6.06
N PRO A 128 27.28 -0.78 -5.81
CA PRO A 128 28.15 -1.85 -5.34
C PRO A 128 29.35 -2.13 -6.26
N SER A 129 29.25 -1.76 -7.54
CA SER A 129 30.34 -1.84 -8.53
C SER A 129 31.44 -0.79 -8.33
N GLY A 130 31.24 0.19 -7.43
CA GLY A 130 32.14 1.32 -7.22
C GLY A 130 31.88 2.51 -8.15
N VAL A 131 30.86 2.46 -8.99
CA VAL A 131 30.46 3.61 -9.83
C VAL A 131 29.76 4.64 -8.96
N GLU A 132 30.21 5.89 -9.03
CA GLU A 132 29.63 7.03 -8.33
C GLU A 132 28.76 7.87 -9.27
N PHE A 133 27.64 8.36 -8.73
CA PHE A 133 26.76 9.35 -9.37
C PHE A 133 26.63 10.59 -8.48
N ARG A 134 26.57 11.74 -9.13
CA ARG A 134 26.46 13.05 -8.49
C ARG A 134 25.30 13.82 -9.08
N PRO A 135 24.80 14.89 -8.42
CA PRO A 135 23.80 15.77 -9.00
C PRO A 135 24.28 16.32 -10.36
N GLY A 136 23.47 16.12 -11.39
CA GLY A 136 23.81 16.48 -12.78
C GLY A 136 24.16 15.28 -13.67
N ASP A 137 24.47 14.12 -13.09
CA ASP A 137 24.64 12.89 -13.87
C ASP A 137 23.27 12.38 -14.35
N GLU A 138 23.26 11.81 -15.54
CA GLU A 138 22.06 11.16 -16.07
C GLU A 138 21.92 9.78 -15.44
N LEU A 139 20.99 9.65 -14.51
CA LEU A 139 20.71 8.39 -13.82
C LEU A 139 19.23 8.03 -13.95
N LEU A 140 18.94 6.95 -14.66
CA LEU A 140 17.61 6.40 -14.77
C LEU A 140 17.43 5.22 -13.83
N THR A 141 16.48 5.30 -12.91
CA THR A 141 16.23 4.25 -11.92
C THR A 141 14.80 3.72 -12.01
N PHE A 142 14.66 2.43 -11.76
CA PHE A 142 13.37 1.79 -11.50
C PHE A 142 13.47 1.03 -10.18
N ILE A 143 12.78 1.52 -9.15
CA ILE A 143 12.86 0.97 -7.80
C ILE A 143 11.49 0.42 -7.40
N ASN A 144 11.45 -0.88 -7.14
CA ASN A 144 10.24 -1.55 -6.68
C ASN A 144 10.56 -2.76 -5.82
N ARG A 145 9.62 -3.12 -4.93
CA ARG A 145 9.72 -4.32 -4.11
C ARG A 145 9.73 -5.60 -4.96
N ASN A 146 8.86 -5.65 -5.97
CA ASN A 146 8.72 -6.77 -6.88
C ASN A 146 8.55 -6.26 -8.31
N LEU A 147 8.97 -7.05 -9.30
CA LEU A 147 8.82 -6.74 -10.73
C LEU A 147 7.48 -7.27 -11.24
N GLU A 148 6.41 -6.63 -10.83
CA GLU A 148 5.03 -7.03 -11.12
C GLU A 148 4.39 -6.12 -12.17
N PRO A 149 3.38 -6.60 -12.93
CA PRO A 149 2.73 -5.80 -13.97
C PRO A 149 2.17 -4.47 -13.48
N TYR A 150 1.42 -4.45 -12.38
CA TYR A 150 0.85 -3.22 -11.86
C TYR A 150 1.87 -2.24 -11.23
N ARG A 151 3.15 -2.59 -11.22
CA ARG A 151 4.26 -1.67 -10.90
C ARG A 151 4.92 -1.08 -12.14
N GLY A 152 4.45 -1.46 -13.33
CA GLY A 152 4.88 -0.90 -14.60
C GLY A 152 6.27 -1.34 -15.07
N TYR A 153 6.84 -2.43 -14.51
CA TYR A 153 8.18 -2.89 -14.89
C TYR A 153 8.31 -3.21 -16.38
N HIS A 154 7.33 -3.90 -16.95
CA HIS A 154 7.30 -4.22 -18.36
C HIS A 154 7.25 -2.97 -19.24
N SER A 155 6.45 -1.96 -18.84
CA SER A 155 6.38 -0.67 -19.55
C SER A 155 7.71 0.08 -19.48
N PHE A 156 8.35 0.10 -18.31
CA PHE A 156 9.68 0.68 -18.12
C PHE A 156 10.70 0.01 -19.04
N MET A 157 10.77 -1.33 -19.03
CA MET A 157 11.72 -2.07 -19.85
C MET A 157 11.51 -1.89 -21.36
N ARG A 158 10.26 -1.75 -21.80
CA ARG A 158 9.93 -1.48 -23.22
C ARG A 158 10.29 -0.07 -23.65
N ALA A 159 10.25 0.90 -22.73
CA ALA A 159 10.64 2.28 -23.00
C ALA A 159 12.16 2.47 -23.07
N LEU A 160 12.94 1.62 -22.37
CA LEU A 160 14.40 1.77 -22.26
C LEU A 160 15.13 1.93 -23.60
N PRO A 161 14.87 1.11 -24.65
CA PRO A 161 15.61 1.25 -25.91
C PRO A 161 15.48 2.62 -26.57
N GLU A 162 14.34 3.28 -26.40
CA GLU A 162 14.11 4.64 -26.90
C GLU A 162 14.79 5.69 -26.01
N VAL A 163 14.65 5.54 -24.71
CA VAL A 163 15.34 6.41 -23.74
C VAL A 163 16.84 6.35 -23.93
N MET A 164 17.44 5.16 -24.05
CA MET A 164 18.88 4.98 -24.25
C MET A 164 19.37 5.53 -25.60
N ARG A 165 18.53 5.51 -26.64
CA ARG A 165 18.88 6.19 -27.91
C ARG A 165 18.91 7.73 -27.76
N ALA A 166 17.98 8.29 -26.97
CA ALA A 166 17.91 9.72 -26.72
C ALA A 166 18.94 10.21 -25.68
N ARG A 167 19.32 9.33 -24.76
CA ARG A 167 20.25 9.58 -23.65
C ARG A 167 21.27 8.43 -23.52
N PRO A 168 22.25 8.38 -24.44
CA PRO A 168 23.16 7.22 -24.50
C PRO A 168 24.12 7.09 -23.32
N ASN A 169 24.22 8.14 -22.50
CA ASN A 169 25.09 8.17 -21.31
C ASN A 169 24.32 7.97 -19.99
N ALA A 170 22.99 7.74 -20.06
CA ALA A 170 22.17 7.50 -18.87
C ALA A 170 22.38 6.10 -18.31
#